data_b8d158bc85e9802c9898b8506495846d
#
_entry.id   b8d158bc85e9802c9898b8506495846d
#
_cell.length_a   1.000
_cell.length_b   1.000
_cell.length_c   1.000
_cell.angle_alpha   90.00
_cell.angle_beta   90.00
_cell.angle_gamma   90.00
#
_symmetry.space_group_name_H-M   'P 1'
#
loop_
_entity.id
_entity.type
_entity.pdbx_description
1 polymer ?
#
loop_
_entity_poly.entity_id
_entity_poly.type
_entity_poly.pdbx_seq_one_letter_code
_entity_poly.pdbx_strand_id
1 'polypeptide(L)'
;MNKNIIVTAIIGAMILILTNTVNAADNDKSEWYWLASDNKYSKFFNPSTVTVTKKAKTDSGKEVPTEIEAWTKTVYTYEGAEKTIKEYGISKSLPDAKVLSYSLALLKINPQTRTIQYAREDFYNAENTVIWSTTEGRVKEINSQSFDEDFYAAIVDEVFRHGEVDRKNAKDRWIDLWKFTNDKGETTNCIADTTTMQLKGTNLILWEWEETKNAEGKVLAIRFMKKAVNLPQGTERIAAGSLWTPSTKWTELDDEYDGAYRAIKNEDPDYKGLVRLRAYAKGYSTWVTRYSITGNVPLTQSEKKEPEAVAPTVNSQEKTFE
;
A
#
# COMPACT_ATOMS: atom_id res chain seq x y z
N MET A 1 -32.14 -25.07 7.00
CA MET A 1 -30.76 -25.42 7.31
C MET A 1 -29.87 -24.24 6.95
N ASN A 2 -29.29 -23.57 7.94
CA ASN A 2 -28.58 -22.31 7.75
C ASN A 2 -27.25 -22.51 7.02
N LYS A 3 -27.02 -21.78 5.93
CA LYS A 3 -25.78 -21.79 5.13
C LYS A 3 -24.51 -21.52 5.96
N ASN A 4 -24.66 -20.85 7.11
CA ASN A 4 -23.53 -20.50 8.00
C ASN A 4 -22.95 -21.72 8.79
N ILE A 5 -23.71 -22.81 8.92
CA ILE A 5 -23.25 -24.01 9.64
C ILE A 5 -22.32 -24.84 8.74
N ILE A 6 -22.52 -24.77 7.41
CA ILE A 6 -21.72 -25.53 6.45
C ILE A 6 -20.32 -24.92 6.28
N VAL A 7 -20.22 -23.57 6.29
CA VAL A 7 -18.93 -22.88 6.18
C VAL A 7 -18.04 -23.13 7.41
N THR A 8 -18.64 -23.15 8.61
CA THR A 8 -17.89 -23.42 9.86
C THR A 8 -17.40 -24.87 9.92
N ALA A 9 -18.16 -25.83 9.36
CA ALA A 9 -17.77 -27.22 9.33
C ALA A 9 -16.61 -27.50 8.34
N ILE A 10 -16.56 -26.77 7.20
CA ILE A 10 -15.48 -26.91 6.21
C ILE A 10 -14.17 -26.32 6.73
N ILE A 11 -14.22 -25.18 7.42
CA ILE A 11 -13.03 -24.56 8.06
C ILE A 11 -12.52 -25.44 9.21
N GLY A 12 -13.41 -26.04 9.99
CA GLY A 12 -13.05 -27.00 11.06
C GLY A 12 -12.43 -28.28 10.52
N ALA A 13 -12.88 -28.79 9.38
CA ALA A 13 -12.33 -29.99 8.75
C ALA A 13 -10.95 -29.76 8.11
N MET A 14 -10.68 -28.57 7.55
CA MET A 14 -9.34 -28.23 7.01
C MET A 14 -8.29 -28.06 8.13
N ILE A 15 -8.68 -27.54 9.29
CA ILE A 15 -7.77 -27.40 10.45
C ILE A 15 -7.40 -28.81 10.99
N LEU A 16 -8.32 -29.78 10.96
CA LEU A 16 -8.06 -31.14 11.44
C LEU A 16 -7.16 -31.97 10.51
N ILE A 17 -7.13 -31.68 9.22
CA ILE A 17 -6.26 -32.39 8.25
C ILE A 17 -4.80 -31.90 8.36
N LEU A 18 -4.57 -30.63 8.76
CA LEU A 18 -3.22 -30.09 8.93
C LEU A 18 -2.54 -30.52 10.25
N THR A 19 -3.31 -31.03 11.22
CA THR A 19 -2.74 -31.48 12.51
C THR A 19 -2.24 -32.93 12.51
N ASN A 20 -2.52 -33.71 11.47
CA ASN A 20 -2.16 -35.13 11.43
C ASN A 20 -0.90 -35.48 10.64
N THR A 21 -0.16 -34.52 10.08
CA THR A 21 1.09 -34.77 9.37
C THR A 21 2.35 -34.20 10.07
N VAL A 22 2.23 -33.72 11.31
CA VAL A 22 3.39 -33.25 12.10
C VAL A 22 3.64 -34.20 13.27
N ASN A 23 3.99 -35.46 12.95
CA ASN A 23 4.65 -36.36 13.86
C ASN A 23 5.84 -37.01 13.16
N ALA A 24 6.87 -36.24 12.88
CA ALA A 24 8.24 -36.72 12.72
C ALA A 24 9.11 -35.82 13.59
N ALA A 25 9.75 -36.46 14.54
CA ALA A 25 10.61 -35.86 15.51
C ALA A 25 11.59 -34.86 14.90
N ASP A 26 11.48 -33.60 15.33
CA ASP A 26 12.63 -32.79 15.69
C ASP A 26 12.15 -31.63 16.56
N ASN A 27 12.92 -31.35 17.62
CA ASN A 27 12.75 -30.24 18.53
C ASN A 27 13.02 -28.87 17.86
N ASP A 28 12.69 -28.71 16.58
CA ASP A 28 12.73 -27.46 15.88
C ASP A 28 11.40 -26.74 16.13
N LYS A 29 11.40 -25.87 17.12
CA LYS A 29 10.35 -24.84 17.25
C LYS A 29 10.31 -24.16 15.92
N SER A 30 9.24 -24.39 15.14
CA SER A 30 9.02 -23.74 13.86
C SER A 30 9.23 -22.25 14.02
N GLU A 31 10.38 -21.74 13.57
CA GLU A 31 10.72 -20.30 13.58
C GLU A 31 9.81 -19.51 12.64
N TRP A 32 8.91 -20.19 11.92
CA TRP A 32 8.02 -19.63 10.93
C TRP A 32 6.70 -19.19 11.55
N TYR A 33 6.47 -17.89 11.53
CA TYR A 33 5.20 -17.29 11.96
C TYR A 33 4.23 -17.18 10.78
N TRP A 34 3.04 -17.82 10.92
CA TRP A 34 1.98 -17.78 9.91
C TRP A 34 1.36 -16.37 9.84
N LEU A 35 1.14 -15.86 8.62
CA LEU A 35 0.54 -14.54 8.37
C LEU A 35 -0.87 -14.65 7.82
N ALA A 36 -1.03 -15.33 6.70
CA ALA A 36 -2.28 -15.46 5.99
C ALA A 36 -2.30 -16.70 5.10
N SER A 37 -3.51 -17.15 4.74
CA SER A 37 -3.71 -18.19 3.72
C SER A 37 -4.94 -17.86 2.90
N ASP A 38 -4.87 -18.19 1.60
CA ASP A 38 -6.00 -18.19 0.68
C ASP A 38 -6.09 -19.57 -0.01
N ASN A 39 -6.84 -19.67 -1.11
CA ASN A 39 -6.97 -20.93 -1.88
C ASN A 39 -5.72 -21.30 -2.69
N LYS A 40 -4.70 -20.45 -2.77
CA LYS A 40 -3.48 -20.61 -3.56
C LYS A 40 -2.22 -20.68 -2.71
N TYR A 41 -2.15 -19.87 -1.64
CA TYR A 41 -0.93 -19.61 -0.91
C TYR A 41 -1.13 -19.63 0.59
N SER A 42 -0.12 -20.10 1.32
CA SER A 42 0.04 -19.84 2.75
C SER A 42 1.36 -19.10 2.96
N LYS A 43 1.32 -17.98 3.69
CA LYS A 43 2.43 -17.05 3.87
C LYS A 43 2.95 -17.10 5.30
N PHE A 44 4.26 -17.13 5.44
CA PHE A 44 4.96 -17.15 6.71
C PHE A 44 6.19 -16.25 6.66
N PHE A 45 6.60 -15.70 7.80
CA PHE A 45 7.89 -15.04 7.94
C PHE A 45 8.63 -15.59 9.15
N ASN A 46 9.96 -15.39 9.19
CA ASN A 46 10.78 -15.77 10.33
C ASN A 46 11.20 -14.51 11.10
N PRO A 47 10.56 -14.19 12.26
CA PRO A 47 10.87 -13.00 13.06
C PRO A 47 12.33 -12.94 13.52
N SER A 48 12.99 -14.09 13.75
CA SER A 48 14.37 -14.14 14.22
C SER A 48 15.38 -13.66 13.17
N THR A 49 14.96 -13.63 11.90
CA THR A 49 15.80 -13.18 10.77
C THR A 49 15.65 -11.71 10.43
N VAL A 50 14.71 -11.00 11.10
CA VAL A 50 14.47 -9.58 10.83
C VAL A 50 15.67 -8.75 11.27
N THR A 51 16.30 -8.08 10.32
CA THR A 51 17.51 -7.28 10.55
C THR A 51 17.40 -5.93 9.89
N VAL A 52 17.73 -4.86 10.62
CA VAL A 52 17.84 -3.52 10.07
C VAL A 52 19.22 -3.37 9.43
N THR A 53 19.27 -3.27 8.11
CA THR A 53 20.53 -3.20 7.35
C THR A 53 20.97 -1.78 7.04
N LYS A 54 19.98 -0.83 6.94
CA LYS A 54 20.28 0.59 6.76
C LYS A 54 19.40 1.48 7.64
N LYS A 55 19.99 2.59 8.09
CA LYS A 55 19.32 3.64 8.84
C LYS A 55 19.64 5.00 8.25
N ALA A 56 18.76 5.96 8.42
CA ALA A 56 19.01 7.37 8.17
C ALA A 56 18.81 8.17 9.47
N LYS A 57 19.51 9.31 9.59
CA LYS A 57 19.30 10.25 10.69
C LYS A 57 18.22 11.26 10.31
N THR A 58 17.30 11.50 11.23
CA THR A 58 16.35 12.63 11.12
C THR A 58 17.07 13.96 11.37
N ASP A 59 16.38 15.07 11.08
CA ASP A 59 16.88 16.42 11.39
C ASP A 59 17.14 16.60 12.90
N SER A 60 16.43 15.89 13.75
CA SER A 60 16.64 15.84 15.21
C SER A 60 17.75 14.89 15.66
N GLY A 61 18.44 14.21 14.72
CA GLY A 61 19.51 13.26 15.00
C GLY A 61 19.04 11.84 15.38
N LYS A 62 17.72 11.58 15.40
CA LYS A 62 17.16 10.24 15.66
C LYS A 62 17.44 9.33 14.47
N GLU A 63 17.88 8.10 14.72
CA GLU A 63 18.01 7.07 13.69
C GLU A 63 16.67 6.43 13.35
N VAL A 64 16.37 6.32 12.06
CA VAL A 64 15.18 5.66 11.52
C VAL A 64 15.60 4.56 10.54
N PRO A 65 15.11 3.32 10.70
CA PRO A 65 15.33 2.24 9.73
C PRO A 65 14.86 2.64 8.33
N THR A 66 15.71 2.41 7.34
CA THR A 66 15.42 2.67 5.91
C THR A 66 15.53 1.42 5.03
N GLU A 67 16.18 0.39 5.54
CA GLU A 67 16.19 -0.92 4.89
C GLU A 67 16.15 -2.02 5.96
N ILE A 68 15.27 -2.99 5.76
CA ILE A 68 15.05 -4.14 6.65
C ILE A 68 15.12 -5.39 5.80
N GLU A 69 15.85 -6.40 6.27
CA GLU A 69 15.88 -7.72 5.64
C GLU A 69 15.17 -8.75 6.51
N ALA A 70 14.50 -9.73 5.87
CA ALA A 70 13.93 -10.89 6.53
C ALA A 70 13.71 -12.05 5.56
N TRP A 71 13.75 -13.28 6.07
CA TRP A 71 13.34 -14.46 5.35
C TRP A 71 11.84 -14.68 5.47
N THR A 72 11.23 -15.02 4.33
CA THR A 72 9.82 -15.37 4.22
C THR A 72 9.66 -16.72 3.53
N LYS A 73 8.51 -17.36 3.76
CA LYS A 73 8.14 -18.64 3.17
C LYS A 73 6.74 -18.55 2.57
N THR A 74 6.59 -19.00 1.33
CA THR A 74 5.30 -19.18 0.67
C THR A 74 5.10 -20.65 0.38
N VAL A 75 4.04 -21.25 0.90
CA VAL A 75 3.63 -22.63 0.60
C VAL A 75 2.53 -22.57 -0.46
N TYR A 76 2.60 -23.42 -1.45
CA TYR A 76 1.73 -23.43 -2.62
C TYR A 76 0.69 -24.53 -2.56
N THR A 77 -0.55 -24.22 -2.94
CA THR A 77 -1.47 -25.23 -3.47
C THR A 77 -1.09 -25.53 -4.94
N TYR A 78 -1.70 -26.52 -5.55
CA TYR A 78 -1.47 -26.79 -6.98
C TYR A 78 -1.76 -25.56 -7.85
N GLU A 79 -2.90 -24.89 -7.63
CA GLU A 79 -3.29 -23.69 -8.38
C GLU A 79 -2.31 -22.53 -8.15
N GLY A 80 -1.82 -22.37 -6.91
CA GLY A 80 -0.80 -21.37 -6.57
C GLY A 80 0.52 -21.65 -7.26
N ALA A 81 0.97 -22.90 -7.28
CA ALA A 81 2.19 -23.34 -7.95
C ALA A 81 2.10 -23.09 -9.48
N GLU A 82 1.00 -23.49 -10.11
CA GLU A 82 0.78 -23.28 -11.55
C GLU A 82 0.82 -21.80 -11.92
N LYS A 83 0.14 -20.96 -11.13
CA LYS A 83 0.14 -19.49 -11.31
C LYS A 83 1.55 -18.93 -11.16
N THR A 84 2.27 -19.31 -10.10
CA THR A 84 3.65 -18.84 -9.83
C THR A 84 4.59 -19.22 -10.95
N ILE A 85 4.60 -20.48 -11.40
CA ILE A 85 5.45 -20.95 -12.51
C ILE A 85 5.20 -20.12 -13.79
N LYS A 86 3.93 -19.80 -14.06
CA LYS A 86 3.55 -18.96 -15.22
C LYS A 86 4.03 -17.51 -15.06
N GLU A 87 3.83 -16.90 -13.88
CA GLU A 87 4.22 -15.51 -13.60
C GLU A 87 5.75 -15.32 -13.66
N TYR A 88 6.51 -16.32 -13.22
CA TYR A 88 7.97 -16.32 -13.32
C TYR A 88 8.49 -16.71 -14.72
N GLY A 89 7.61 -17.14 -15.63
CA GLY A 89 7.99 -17.58 -16.97
C GLY A 89 8.86 -18.83 -16.99
N ILE A 90 8.84 -19.64 -15.93
CA ILE A 90 9.71 -20.81 -15.72
C ILE A 90 9.06 -22.15 -16.11
N SER A 91 7.94 -22.12 -16.82
CA SER A 91 7.22 -23.34 -17.25
C SER A 91 8.07 -24.32 -18.08
N LYS A 92 9.15 -23.81 -18.73
CA LYS A 92 10.10 -24.70 -19.43
C LYS A 92 11.00 -25.47 -18.48
N SER A 93 11.37 -24.87 -17.35
CA SER A 93 12.24 -25.45 -16.33
C SER A 93 11.45 -26.29 -15.32
N LEU A 94 10.21 -25.88 -15.04
CA LEU A 94 9.28 -26.54 -14.13
C LEU A 94 7.95 -26.79 -14.86
N PRO A 95 7.86 -27.84 -15.71
CA PRO A 95 6.66 -28.11 -16.50
C PRO A 95 5.50 -28.70 -15.68
N ASP A 96 5.78 -29.32 -14.54
CA ASP A 96 4.77 -29.91 -13.64
C ASP A 96 4.68 -29.09 -12.34
N ALA A 97 3.55 -28.41 -12.16
CA ALA A 97 3.30 -27.62 -10.96
C ALA A 97 3.21 -28.44 -9.66
N LYS A 98 2.96 -29.75 -9.75
CA LYS A 98 2.93 -30.64 -8.57
C LYS A 98 4.29 -30.76 -7.88
N VAL A 99 5.37 -30.46 -8.59
CA VAL A 99 6.72 -30.53 -8.04
C VAL A 99 7.01 -29.34 -7.11
N LEU A 100 6.37 -28.20 -7.31
CA LEU A 100 6.58 -27.00 -6.50
C LEU A 100 5.77 -27.07 -5.20
N SER A 101 6.45 -27.16 -4.06
CA SER A 101 5.84 -27.24 -2.74
C SER A 101 5.85 -25.88 -2.02
N TYR A 102 7.01 -25.22 -1.95
CA TYR A 102 7.14 -23.92 -1.29
C TYR A 102 8.33 -23.12 -1.84
N SER A 103 8.38 -21.83 -1.53
CA SER A 103 9.57 -21.00 -1.73
C SER A 103 10.03 -20.35 -0.44
N LEU A 104 11.34 -20.08 -0.36
CA LEU A 104 11.96 -19.21 0.63
C LEU A 104 12.50 -17.98 -0.08
N ALA A 105 12.16 -16.80 0.42
CA ALA A 105 12.62 -15.54 -0.14
C ALA A 105 13.29 -14.67 0.91
N LEU A 106 14.48 -14.14 0.58
CA LEU A 106 15.10 -13.04 1.31
C LEU A 106 14.57 -11.74 0.77
N LEU A 107 13.74 -11.08 1.57
CA LEU A 107 13.14 -9.80 1.23
C LEU A 107 13.95 -8.64 1.81
N LYS A 108 14.13 -7.57 1.00
CA LYS A 108 14.61 -6.26 1.44
C LYS A 108 13.44 -5.29 1.38
N ILE A 109 13.15 -4.66 2.49
CA ILE A 109 12.02 -3.74 2.65
C ILE A 109 12.54 -2.34 2.88
N ASN A 110 12.02 -1.38 2.11
CA ASN A 110 12.21 0.04 2.36
C ASN A 110 10.89 0.65 2.86
N PRO A 111 10.77 0.96 4.16
CA PRO A 111 9.55 1.53 4.73
C PRO A 111 9.29 2.97 4.25
N GLN A 112 10.33 3.71 3.81
CA GLN A 112 10.23 5.08 3.33
C GLN A 112 9.52 5.17 1.97
N THR A 113 9.78 4.20 1.09
CA THR A 113 9.19 4.11 -0.25
C THR A 113 8.06 3.11 -0.34
N ARG A 114 7.83 2.34 0.72
CA ARG A 114 6.87 1.25 0.80
C ARG A 114 7.14 0.19 -0.30
N THR A 115 8.40 -0.20 -0.43
CA THR A 115 8.83 -1.18 -1.44
C THR A 115 9.39 -2.44 -0.82
N ILE A 116 9.22 -3.56 -1.54
CA ILE A 116 9.86 -4.86 -1.30
C ILE A 116 10.74 -5.19 -2.49
N GLN A 117 11.95 -5.67 -2.21
CA GLN A 117 12.86 -6.26 -3.18
C GLN A 117 13.09 -7.74 -2.82
N TYR A 118 12.90 -8.63 -3.78
CA TYR A 118 13.27 -10.03 -3.68
C TYR A 118 14.76 -10.16 -3.98
N ALA A 119 15.58 -10.12 -2.94
CA ALA A 119 17.04 -10.21 -3.10
C ALA A 119 17.49 -11.61 -3.52
N ARG A 120 16.76 -12.64 -3.04
CA ARG A 120 16.92 -14.03 -3.41
C ARG A 120 15.61 -14.76 -3.20
N GLU A 121 15.29 -15.71 -4.07
CA GLU A 121 14.17 -16.63 -3.88
C GLU A 121 14.54 -18.01 -4.39
N ASP A 122 14.39 -19.01 -3.52
CA ASP A 122 14.65 -20.41 -3.79
C ASP A 122 13.32 -21.18 -3.74
N PHE A 123 13.06 -22.00 -4.74
CA PHE A 123 11.87 -22.82 -4.87
C PHE A 123 12.19 -24.28 -4.57
N TYR A 124 11.34 -24.93 -3.81
CA TYR A 124 11.58 -26.25 -3.25
C TYR A 124 10.47 -27.23 -3.63
N ASN A 125 10.84 -28.50 -3.81
CA ASN A 125 9.91 -29.62 -3.86
C ASN A 125 9.54 -30.11 -2.44
N ALA A 126 8.69 -31.13 -2.37
CA ALA A 126 8.26 -31.72 -1.10
C ALA A 126 9.40 -32.41 -0.31
N GLU A 127 10.48 -32.80 -0.98
CA GLU A 127 11.67 -33.42 -0.41
C GLU A 127 12.69 -32.38 0.07
N ASN A 128 12.32 -31.09 0.13
CA ASN A 128 13.20 -29.97 0.51
C ASN A 128 14.41 -29.77 -0.41
N THR A 129 14.30 -30.19 -1.67
CA THR A 129 15.35 -29.96 -2.67
C THR A 129 15.04 -28.67 -3.43
N VAL A 130 16.04 -27.80 -3.62
CA VAL A 130 15.91 -26.62 -4.47
C VAL A 130 15.75 -27.04 -5.92
N ILE A 131 14.64 -26.66 -6.53
CA ILE A 131 14.31 -26.98 -7.92
C ILE A 131 14.51 -25.81 -8.87
N TRP A 132 14.51 -24.59 -8.34
CA TRP A 132 14.82 -23.38 -9.08
C TRP A 132 15.18 -22.24 -8.12
N SER A 133 15.98 -21.27 -8.59
CA SER A 133 16.40 -20.10 -7.79
C SER A 133 16.48 -18.86 -8.65
N THR A 134 16.27 -17.70 -8.03
CA THR A 134 16.51 -16.41 -8.67
C THR A 134 17.10 -15.40 -7.70
N THR A 135 17.93 -14.49 -8.25
CA THR A 135 18.52 -13.33 -7.55
C THR A 135 18.29 -12.05 -8.34
N GLU A 136 17.27 -12.02 -9.20
CA GLU A 136 17.01 -10.89 -10.12
C GLU A 136 16.71 -9.56 -9.43
N GLY A 137 16.43 -9.59 -8.14
CA GLY A 137 16.29 -8.37 -7.34
C GLY A 137 15.07 -7.53 -7.71
N ARG A 138 13.96 -8.14 -8.10
CA ARG A 138 12.73 -7.44 -8.47
C ARG A 138 12.24 -6.56 -7.33
N VAL A 139 12.02 -5.28 -7.63
CA VAL A 139 11.48 -4.30 -6.70
C VAL A 139 10.01 -4.06 -7.02
N LYS A 140 9.16 -4.14 -6.00
CA LYS A 140 7.72 -3.88 -6.10
C LYS A 140 7.31 -2.83 -5.07
N GLU A 141 6.46 -1.90 -5.46
CA GLU A 141 5.74 -1.07 -4.49
C GLU A 141 4.59 -1.86 -3.87
N ILE A 142 4.36 -1.68 -2.57
CA ILE A 142 3.34 -2.39 -1.80
C ILE A 142 2.14 -1.49 -1.55
N ASN A 143 0.98 -1.98 -1.92
CA ASN A 143 -0.32 -1.37 -1.66
C ASN A 143 -1.33 -2.43 -1.20
N SER A 144 -2.58 -2.03 -0.95
CA SER A 144 -3.63 -2.91 -0.44
C SER A 144 -4.06 -4.05 -1.38
N GLN A 145 -3.62 -4.03 -2.64
CA GLN A 145 -3.86 -5.08 -3.62
C GLN A 145 -2.63 -5.98 -3.84
N SER A 146 -1.52 -5.69 -3.15
CA SER A 146 -0.28 -6.43 -3.34
C SER A 146 -0.31 -7.77 -2.61
N PHE A 147 0.10 -8.83 -3.30
CA PHE A 147 0.31 -10.15 -2.69
C PHE A 147 1.25 -10.08 -1.48
N ASP A 148 2.26 -9.20 -1.54
CA ASP A 148 3.33 -9.10 -0.56
C ASP A 148 2.99 -8.18 0.64
N GLU A 149 1.76 -7.65 0.71
CA GLU A 149 1.37 -6.71 1.76
C GLU A 149 1.51 -7.32 3.16
N ASP A 150 1.12 -8.59 3.34
CA ASP A 150 1.21 -9.28 4.64
C ASP A 150 2.67 -9.42 5.10
N PHE A 151 3.59 -9.73 4.18
CA PHE A 151 5.03 -9.76 4.46
C PHE A 151 5.56 -8.40 4.87
N TYR A 152 5.22 -7.36 4.09
CA TYR A 152 5.62 -6.00 4.38
C TYR A 152 5.14 -5.57 5.78
N ALA A 153 3.86 -5.75 6.05
CA ALA A 153 3.24 -5.33 7.32
C ALA A 153 3.89 -6.03 8.51
N ALA A 154 4.07 -7.36 8.45
CA ALA A 154 4.64 -8.14 9.54
C ALA A 154 6.11 -7.78 9.82
N ILE A 155 6.94 -7.68 8.76
CA ILE A 155 8.36 -7.38 8.92
C ILE A 155 8.58 -5.94 9.40
N VAL A 156 7.81 -4.99 8.89
CA VAL A 156 7.88 -3.59 9.34
C VAL A 156 7.40 -3.47 10.79
N ASP A 157 6.32 -4.17 11.17
CA ASP A 157 5.82 -4.16 12.55
C ASP A 157 6.83 -4.76 13.53
N GLU A 158 7.56 -5.80 13.13
CA GLU A 158 8.61 -6.39 13.98
C GLU A 158 9.67 -5.35 14.39
N VAL A 159 10.00 -4.41 13.50
CA VAL A 159 10.98 -3.34 13.76
C VAL A 159 10.37 -2.12 14.45
N PHE A 160 9.21 -1.66 13.99
CA PHE A 160 8.61 -0.40 14.46
C PHE A 160 7.58 -0.58 15.56
N ARG A 161 7.10 -1.80 15.79
CA ARG A 161 6.10 -2.15 16.83
C ARG A 161 4.77 -1.40 16.69
N HIS A 162 4.27 -1.28 15.46
CA HIS A 162 3.00 -0.61 15.16
C HIS A 162 1.77 -1.53 15.17
N GLY A 163 1.92 -2.86 15.30
CA GLY A 163 0.85 -3.84 15.14
C GLY A 163 -0.36 -3.64 16.05
N GLU A 164 -0.17 -3.05 17.23
CA GLU A 164 -1.31 -2.69 18.10
C GLU A 164 -2.11 -1.51 17.53
N VAL A 165 -1.39 -0.52 16.95
CA VAL A 165 -1.99 0.63 16.29
C VAL A 165 -2.68 0.16 15.02
N ASP A 166 -2.07 -0.73 14.25
CA ASP A 166 -2.64 -1.31 13.04
C ASP A 166 -3.91 -2.10 13.33
N ARG A 167 -3.96 -2.88 14.40
CA ARG A 167 -5.16 -3.60 14.82
C ARG A 167 -6.28 -2.67 15.26
N LYS A 168 -5.97 -1.58 15.94
CA LYS A 168 -6.95 -0.53 16.29
C LYS A 168 -7.47 0.17 15.05
N ASN A 169 -6.60 0.43 14.07
CA ASN A 169 -6.93 1.11 12.82
C ASN A 169 -7.50 0.15 11.76
N ALA A 170 -7.40 -1.17 11.92
CA ALA A 170 -7.94 -2.15 10.98
C ALA A 170 -9.45 -2.02 10.77
N LYS A 171 -10.18 -1.48 11.76
CA LYS A 171 -11.60 -1.13 11.67
C LYS A 171 -11.82 0.05 10.73
N ASP A 172 -10.87 0.98 10.69
CA ASP A 172 -10.93 2.25 9.96
C ASP A 172 -9.80 2.33 8.92
N ARG A 173 -9.39 1.18 8.36
CA ARG A 173 -8.38 1.12 7.31
C ARG A 173 -8.77 2.02 6.14
N TRP A 174 -10.04 1.97 5.77
CA TRP A 174 -10.59 2.75 4.67
C TRP A 174 -11.42 3.90 5.22
N ILE A 175 -11.05 5.13 4.86
CA ILE A 175 -11.81 6.33 5.21
C ILE A 175 -12.50 6.89 3.96
N ASP A 176 -13.78 7.26 4.12
CA ASP A 176 -14.51 7.95 3.05
C ASP A 176 -13.90 9.34 2.82
N LEU A 177 -13.51 9.64 1.59
CA LEU A 177 -13.07 10.98 1.21
C LEU A 177 -14.24 11.81 0.70
N TRP A 178 -14.95 11.31 -0.31
CA TRP A 178 -16.11 11.99 -0.88
C TRP A 178 -17.02 11.01 -1.62
N LYS A 179 -18.23 11.46 -1.85
CA LYS A 179 -19.23 10.81 -2.69
C LYS A 179 -19.91 11.87 -3.55
N PHE A 180 -20.07 11.57 -4.82
CA PHE A 180 -20.69 12.44 -5.80
C PHE A 180 -21.67 11.65 -6.67
N THR A 181 -22.83 12.23 -6.99
CA THR A 181 -23.79 11.67 -7.95
C THR A 181 -24.02 12.70 -9.03
N ASN A 182 -23.81 12.31 -10.29
CA ASN A 182 -24.01 13.19 -11.44
C ASN A 182 -25.49 13.19 -11.90
N ASP A 183 -25.80 14.04 -12.90
CA ASP A 183 -27.16 14.20 -13.44
C ASP A 183 -27.73 12.94 -14.12
N LYS A 184 -26.87 11.97 -14.46
CA LYS A 184 -27.26 10.66 -15.01
C LYS A 184 -27.58 9.63 -13.92
N GLY A 185 -27.49 10.00 -12.65
CA GLY A 185 -27.67 9.10 -11.52
C GLY A 185 -26.47 8.18 -11.26
N GLU A 186 -25.34 8.40 -11.95
CA GLU A 186 -24.12 7.67 -11.68
C GLU A 186 -23.48 8.20 -10.40
N THR A 187 -23.10 7.29 -9.49
CA THR A 187 -22.52 7.63 -8.20
C THR A 187 -21.08 7.17 -8.15
N THR A 188 -20.18 8.10 -7.88
CA THR A 188 -18.78 7.82 -7.57
C THR A 188 -18.53 7.96 -6.08
N ASN A 189 -17.90 6.96 -5.48
CA ASN A 189 -17.45 6.94 -4.09
C ASN A 189 -15.91 6.83 -4.06
N CYS A 190 -15.26 7.73 -3.34
CA CYS A 190 -13.81 7.73 -3.15
C CYS A 190 -13.47 7.44 -1.68
N ILE A 191 -12.60 6.46 -1.47
CA ILE A 191 -12.08 6.06 -0.15
C ILE A 191 -10.55 6.03 -0.20
N ALA A 192 -9.92 6.26 0.94
CA ALA A 192 -8.46 6.23 1.08
C ALA A 192 -8.00 5.12 2.05
N ASP A 193 -6.92 4.45 1.69
CA ASP A 193 -6.25 3.45 2.54
C ASP A 193 -5.30 4.13 3.53
N THR A 194 -5.71 4.22 4.78
CA THR A 194 -4.93 4.85 5.86
C THR A 194 -3.60 4.16 6.14
N THR A 195 -3.49 2.86 5.85
CA THR A 195 -2.24 2.11 6.06
C THR A 195 -1.14 2.51 5.07
N THR A 196 -1.53 3.08 3.92
CA THR A 196 -0.59 3.57 2.91
C THR A 196 -0.16 5.02 3.13
N MET A 197 -0.86 5.75 4.00
CA MET A 197 -0.62 7.17 4.24
C MET A 197 0.75 7.45 4.84
N GLN A 198 1.52 8.31 4.18
CA GLN A 198 2.81 8.80 4.63
C GLN A 198 2.95 10.30 4.34
N LEU A 199 3.23 11.08 5.37
CA LEU A 199 3.52 12.50 5.21
C LEU A 199 5.02 12.68 4.90
N LYS A 200 5.33 13.29 3.75
CA LYS A 200 6.68 13.64 3.29
C LYS A 200 6.76 15.15 3.06
N GLY A 201 7.37 15.85 3.99
CA GLY A 201 7.29 17.31 4.01
C GLY A 201 5.83 17.76 4.16
N THR A 202 5.32 18.50 3.18
CA THR A 202 3.92 18.95 3.12
C THR A 202 3.01 18.02 2.34
N ASN A 203 3.57 16.99 1.68
CA ASN A 203 2.82 16.08 0.82
C ASN A 203 2.40 14.84 1.58
N LEU A 204 1.11 14.57 1.62
CA LEU A 204 0.56 13.29 2.03
C LEU A 204 0.53 12.36 0.82
N ILE A 205 1.28 11.26 0.90
CA ILE A 205 1.27 10.19 -0.10
C ILE A 205 0.28 9.14 0.37
N LEU A 206 -0.60 8.68 -0.50
CA LEU A 206 -1.62 7.68 -0.17
C LEU A 206 -2.10 6.94 -1.42
N TRP A 207 -2.79 5.79 -1.20
CA TRP A 207 -3.58 5.11 -2.22
C TRP A 207 -5.07 5.36 -1.98
N GLU A 208 -5.79 5.63 -3.07
CA GLU A 208 -7.23 5.87 -3.11
C GLU A 208 -7.91 4.87 -4.04
N TRP A 209 -9.14 4.55 -3.68
CA TRP A 209 -10.07 3.73 -4.48
C TRP A 209 -11.28 4.55 -4.81
N GLU A 210 -11.50 4.79 -6.10
CA GLU A 210 -12.71 5.42 -6.61
C GLU A 210 -13.55 4.38 -7.34
N GLU A 211 -14.80 4.22 -6.94
CA GLU A 211 -15.73 3.31 -7.59
C GLU A 211 -16.94 4.08 -8.12
N THR A 212 -17.18 3.98 -9.43
CA THR A 212 -18.36 4.57 -10.09
C THR A 212 -19.37 3.48 -10.41
N LYS A 213 -20.60 3.70 -9.98
CA LYS A 213 -21.78 2.84 -10.23
C LYS A 213 -22.85 3.61 -10.97
N ASN A 214 -23.61 2.91 -11.84
CA ASN A 214 -24.82 3.46 -12.41
C ASN A 214 -25.98 3.49 -11.39
N ALA A 215 -27.14 4.01 -11.80
CA ALA A 215 -28.34 4.12 -10.95
C ALA A 215 -28.84 2.75 -10.42
N GLU A 216 -28.58 1.66 -11.16
CA GLU A 216 -28.94 0.29 -10.77
C GLU A 216 -27.89 -0.37 -9.86
N GLY A 217 -26.81 0.34 -9.49
CA GLY A 217 -25.75 -0.15 -8.63
C GLY A 217 -24.68 -1.01 -9.33
N LYS A 218 -24.72 -1.11 -10.68
CA LYS A 218 -23.71 -1.83 -11.45
C LYS A 218 -22.43 -1.00 -11.55
N VAL A 219 -21.28 -1.61 -11.29
CA VAL A 219 -19.97 -0.96 -11.40
C VAL A 219 -19.64 -0.65 -12.86
N LEU A 220 -19.37 0.61 -13.13
CA LEU A 220 -18.98 1.15 -14.45
C LEU A 220 -17.45 1.27 -14.56
N ALA A 221 -16.80 1.77 -13.51
CA ALA A 221 -15.37 1.97 -13.47
C ALA A 221 -14.84 1.88 -12.03
N ILE A 222 -13.59 1.48 -11.89
CA ILE A 222 -12.83 1.58 -10.66
C ILE A 222 -11.48 2.21 -11.00
N ARG A 223 -11.10 3.26 -10.29
CA ARG A 223 -9.74 3.82 -10.31
C ARG A 223 -9.06 3.50 -8.99
N PHE A 224 -7.89 2.91 -9.06
CA PHE A 224 -7.03 2.67 -7.90
C PHE A 224 -5.75 3.48 -8.10
N MET A 225 -5.59 4.56 -7.34
CA MET A 225 -4.61 5.61 -7.62
C MET A 225 -3.71 5.87 -6.42
N LYS A 226 -2.43 6.05 -6.69
CA LYS A 226 -1.48 6.65 -5.76
C LYS A 226 -1.46 8.16 -5.97
N LYS A 227 -1.84 8.91 -4.95
CA LYS A 227 -1.81 10.37 -5.00
C LYS A 227 -0.74 10.95 -4.08
N ALA A 228 -0.23 12.11 -4.46
CA ALA A 228 0.53 13.00 -3.59
C ALA A 228 -0.26 14.30 -3.44
N VAL A 229 -0.77 14.55 -2.23
CA VAL A 229 -1.60 15.72 -1.91
C VAL A 229 -0.79 16.70 -1.07
N ASN A 230 -0.52 17.90 -1.59
CA ASN A 230 0.08 18.98 -0.82
C ASN A 230 -0.98 19.61 0.08
N LEU A 231 -0.97 19.22 1.36
CA LEU A 231 -2.04 19.58 2.28
C LEU A 231 -2.17 21.10 2.50
N PRO A 232 -1.09 21.87 2.72
CA PRO A 232 -1.19 23.33 2.85
C PRO A 232 -1.68 24.03 1.58
N GLN A 233 -1.13 23.67 0.43
CA GLN A 233 -1.43 24.34 -0.84
C GLN A 233 -2.76 23.91 -1.46
N GLY A 234 -3.30 22.77 -1.06
CA GLY A 234 -4.51 22.22 -1.70
C GLY A 234 -4.27 21.84 -3.17
N THR A 235 -3.12 21.26 -3.44
CA THR A 235 -2.79 20.73 -4.77
C THR A 235 -2.55 19.23 -4.69
N GLU A 236 -2.81 18.53 -5.79
CA GLU A 236 -2.58 17.09 -5.87
C GLU A 236 -1.95 16.69 -7.19
N ARG A 237 -1.31 15.55 -7.20
CA ARG A 237 -0.90 14.84 -8.41
C ARG A 237 -1.14 13.34 -8.26
N ILE A 238 -1.48 12.69 -9.34
CA ILE A 238 -1.50 11.24 -9.43
C ILE A 238 -0.05 10.78 -9.71
N ALA A 239 0.45 9.81 -8.96
CA ALA A 239 1.81 9.30 -9.10
C ALA A 239 1.87 7.90 -9.72
N ALA A 240 0.79 7.12 -9.61
CA ALA A 240 0.61 5.80 -10.22
C ALA A 240 -0.86 5.39 -10.14
N GLY A 241 -1.32 4.45 -10.93
CA GLY A 241 -2.66 3.92 -10.79
C GLY A 241 -3.09 2.96 -11.89
N SER A 242 -4.30 2.44 -11.71
CA SER A 242 -4.95 1.53 -12.64
C SER A 242 -6.43 1.85 -12.75
N LEU A 243 -6.97 1.64 -13.94
CA LEU A 243 -8.39 1.76 -14.26
C LEU A 243 -8.95 0.38 -14.57
N TRP A 244 -10.05 0.03 -13.94
CA TRP A 244 -10.86 -1.11 -14.31
C TRP A 244 -12.19 -0.69 -14.93
N THR A 245 -12.55 -1.33 -16.02
CA THR A 245 -13.91 -1.26 -16.58
C THR A 245 -14.40 -2.65 -16.93
N PRO A 246 -15.72 -2.87 -17.13
CA PRO A 246 -16.24 -4.17 -17.55
C PRO A 246 -15.64 -4.67 -18.87
N SER A 247 -15.27 -3.78 -19.78
CA SER A 247 -14.74 -4.08 -21.12
C SER A 247 -13.23 -4.30 -21.15
N THR A 248 -12.46 -3.42 -20.49
CA THR A 248 -10.99 -3.42 -20.57
C THR A 248 -10.33 -4.23 -19.46
N LYS A 249 -11.10 -4.54 -18.37
CA LYS A 249 -10.54 -5.05 -17.13
C LYS A 249 -9.53 -4.04 -16.56
N TRP A 250 -8.51 -4.50 -15.83
CA TRP A 250 -7.48 -3.62 -15.31
C TRP A 250 -6.50 -3.19 -16.40
N THR A 251 -6.33 -1.88 -16.56
CA THR A 251 -5.34 -1.23 -17.40
C THR A 251 -4.59 -0.17 -16.58
N GLU A 252 -3.40 0.21 -17.00
CA GLU A 252 -2.68 1.34 -16.40
C GLU A 252 -3.38 2.65 -16.76
N LEU A 253 -3.24 3.66 -15.90
CA LEU A 253 -3.80 5.01 -16.11
C LEU A 253 -2.79 5.90 -16.87
N ASP A 254 -2.23 5.46 -17.99
CA ASP A 254 -1.10 6.11 -18.67
C ASP A 254 -1.38 7.55 -19.14
N ASP A 255 -2.59 7.85 -19.56
CA ASP A 255 -2.92 9.13 -20.21
C ASP A 255 -3.28 10.26 -19.23
N GLU A 256 -3.48 9.95 -17.95
CA GLU A 256 -3.85 10.95 -16.93
C GLU A 256 -2.63 11.46 -16.12
N TYR A 257 -1.42 11.03 -16.48
CA TYR A 257 -0.20 11.33 -15.74
C TYR A 257 0.74 12.22 -16.53
N ASP A 258 0.67 13.50 -16.32
CA ASP A 258 1.78 14.40 -16.65
C ASP A 258 2.73 14.60 -15.46
N GLY A 259 2.42 14.02 -14.29
CA GLY A 259 3.17 14.16 -13.03
C GLY A 259 3.06 15.55 -12.41
N ALA A 260 2.30 16.47 -13.03
CA ALA A 260 2.14 17.83 -12.55
C ALA A 260 1.15 17.92 -11.37
N TYR A 261 1.37 18.88 -10.47
CA TYR A 261 0.40 19.22 -9.45
C TYR A 261 -0.71 20.08 -10.04
N ARG A 262 -1.97 19.70 -9.80
CA ARG A 262 -3.15 20.51 -10.09
C ARG A 262 -3.75 21.08 -8.80
N ALA A 263 -4.35 22.27 -8.87
CA ALA A 263 -5.09 22.83 -7.75
C ALA A 263 -6.42 22.08 -7.56
N ILE A 264 -6.75 21.74 -6.31
CA ILE A 264 -8.05 21.21 -5.93
C ILE A 264 -8.97 22.40 -5.69
N LYS A 265 -9.95 22.60 -6.58
CA LYS A 265 -10.88 23.71 -6.49
C LYS A 265 -12.03 23.39 -5.54
N ASN A 266 -12.67 24.42 -4.98
CA ASN A 266 -13.75 24.25 -4.00
C ASN A 266 -14.97 23.52 -4.58
N GLU A 267 -15.22 23.62 -5.88
CA GLU A 267 -16.28 22.95 -6.59
C GLU A 267 -15.99 21.47 -6.91
N ASP A 268 -14.73 21.05 -6.85
CA ASP A 268 -14.32 19.67 -7.12
C ASP A 268 -14.76 18.74 -5.98
N PRO A 269 -15.21 17.50 -6.26
CA PRO A 269 -15.45 16.50 -5.22
C PRO A 269 -14.22 16.26 -4.33
N ASP A 270 -13.01 16.29 -4.92
CA ASP A 270 -11.72 16.14 -4.23
C ASP A 270 -11.48 17.19 -3.13
N TYR A 271 -12.15 18.36 -3.18
CA TYR A 271 -12.05 19.35 -2.11
C TYR A 271 -12.56 18.82 -0.75
N LYS A 272 -13.65 18.05 -0.76
CA LYS A 272 -14.14 17.38 0.46
C LYS A 272 -13.11 16.35 0.95
N GLY A 273 -12.49 15.64 0.02
CA GLY A 273 -11.38 14.73 0.29
C GLY A 273 -10.20 15.45 0.95
N LEU A 274 -9.76 16.57 0.39
CA LEU A 274 -8.69 17.39 0.95
C LEU A 274 -8.97 17.82 2.40
N VAL A 275 -10.20 18.27 2.69
CA VAL A 275 -10.62 18.66 4.05
C VAL A 275 -10.50 17.47 5.01
N ARG A 276 -10.96 16.29 4.60
CA ARG A 276 -10.88 15.05 5.40
C ARG A 276 -9.45 14.59 5.60
N LEU A 277 -8.60 14.63 4.55
CA LEU A 277 -7.19 14.27 4.62
C LEU A 277 -6.41 15.19 5.56
N ARG A 278 -6.69 16.51 5.54
CA ARG A 278 -6.13 17.49 6.50
C ARG A 278 -6.52 17.14 7.94
N ALA A 279 -7.80 16.86 8.17
CA ALA A 279 -8.30 16.49 9.49
C ALA A 279 -7.67 15.17 9.98
N TYR A 280 -7.58 14.17 9.10
CA TYR A 280 -6.94 12.88 9.41
C TYR A 280 -5.45 13.05 9.73
N ALA A 281 -4.70 13.73 8.88
CA ALA A 281 -3.27 13.95 9.08
C ALA A 281 -2.97 14.73 10.37
N LYS A 282 -3.85 15.67 10.75
CA LYS A 282 -3.76 16.39 12.02
C LYS A 282 -4.08 15.48 13.23
N GLY A 283 -5.16 14.72 13.16
CA GLY A 283 -5.62 13.84 14.25
C GLY A 283 -4.70 12.65 14.47
N TYR A 284 -4.08 12.13 13.41
CA TYR A 284 -3.21 10.95 13.42
C TYR A 284 -1.78 11.29 12.97
N SER A 285 -1.24 12.42 13.43
CA SER A 285 0.07 12.93 13.00
C SER A 285 1.21 11.93 13.24
N THR A 286 1.23 11.25 14.37
CA THR A 286 2.20 10.18 14.68
C THR A 286 2.13 9.03 13.67
N TRP A 287 0.95 8.66 13.22
CA TRP A 287 0.76 7.60 12.25
C TRP A 287 1.28 8.00 10.86
N VAL A 288 0.85 9.14 10.33
CA VAL A 288 1.27 9.57 8.99
C VAL A 288 2.74 9.93 8.90
N THR A 289 3.41 10.21 10.03
CA THR A 289 4.85 10.52 10.09
C THR A 289 5.71 9.38 10.60
N ARG A 290 5.15 8.18 10.82
CA ARG A 290 5.81 7.04 11.50
C ARG A 290 7.15 6.60 10.91
N TYR A 291 7.35 6.84 9.61
CA TYR A 291 8.62 6.55 8.91
C TYR A 291 9.37 7.82 8.49
N SER A 292 8.91 9.00 8.91
CA SER A 292 9.46 10.26 8.44
C SER A 292 10.92 10.45 8.90
N ILE A 293 11.78 10.83 7.96
CA ILE A 293 13.17 11.23 8.21
C ILE A 293 13.23 12.76 8.38
N THR A 294 12.35 13.49 7.67
CA THR A 294 12.26 14.96 7.74
C THR A 294 11.39 15.38 8.92
N GLY A 295 11.70 16.53 9.51
CA GLY A 295 10.92 17.11 10.61
C GLY A 295 9.47 17.38 10.22
N ASN A 296 8.60 17.56 11.24
CA ASN A 296 7.20 17.91 11.02
C ASN A 296 7.08 19.29 10.38
N VAL A 297 6.55 19.33 9.16
CA VAL A 297 6.17 20.59 8.52
C VAL A 297 4.75 20.96 8.94
N PRO A 298 4.45 22.22 9.27
CA PRO A 298 3.10 22.66 9.61
C PRO A 298 2.11 22.28 8.49
N LEU A 299 1.01 21.62 8.82
CA LEU A 299 -0.01 21.16 7.86
C LEU A 299 -1.00 22.28 7.46
N THR A 300 -0.94 23.42 8.16
CA THR A 300 -1.74 24.60 7.84
C THR A 300 -0.86 25.61 7.10
N GLN A 301 -1.41 26.26 6.08
CA GLN A 301 -0.79 27.47 5.57
C GLN A 301 -0.62 28.43 6.74
N SER A 302 0.60 28.85 7.06
CA SER A 302 0.76 30.13 7.73
C SER A 302 0.06 31.15 6.83
N GLU A 303 -0.94 31.87 7.38
CA GLU A 303 -1.54 32.99 6.67
C GLU A 303 -0.39 33.77 6.04
N LYS A 304 -0.23 33.67 4.71
CA LYS A 304 0.59 34.63 4.00
C LYS A 304 -0.11 35.94 4.23
N LYS A 305 0.48 36.84 5.07
CA LYS A 305 0.16 38.23 5.02
C LYS A 305 0.18 38.58 3.53
N GLU A 306 -0.97 38.89 2.98
CA GLU A 306 -1.09 39.51 1.68
C GLU A 306 -0.05 40.65 1.67
N PRO A 307 0.83 40.74 0.66
CA PRO A 307 1.72 41.88 0.58
C PRO A 307 0.83 43.12 0.58
N GLU A 308 1.01 43.97 1.60
CA GLU A 308 0.32 45.23 1.75
C GLU A 308 0.38 45.94 0.39
N ALA A 309 -0.79 46.16 -0.22
CA ALA A 309 -0.89 46.79 -1.53
C ALA A 309 -0.23 48.16 -1.40
N VAL A 310 0.95 48.30 -2.01
CA VAL A 310 1.64 49.58 -2.11
C VAL A 310 0.71 50.51 -2.88
N ALA A 311 0.11 51.45 -2.18
CA ALA A 311 -0.74 52.47 -2.78
C ALA A 311 0.03 53.16 -3.92
N PRO A 312 -0.57 53.34 -5.11
CA PRO A 312 0.09 53.98 -6.22
C PRO A 312 0.42 55.42 -5.79
N THR A 313 1.71 55.77 -5.78
CA THR A 313 2.19 57.12 -5.59
C THR A 313 1.70 57.96 -6.78
N VAL A 314 0.71 58.80 -6.54
CA VAL A 314 0.24 59.81 -7.53
C VAL A 314 1.31 60.87 -7.63
N ASN A 315 2.10 60.79 -8.71
CA ASN A 315 3.01 61.87 -9.10
C ASN A 315 2.20 62.98 -9.79
N SER A 316 1.80 64.00 -9.02
CA SER A 316 1.28 65.24 -9.54
C SER A 316 2.44 66.05 -10.12
N GLN A 317 2.67 65.92 -11.41
CA GLN A 317 3.41 66.94 -12.18
C GLN A 317 2.40 67.95 -12.73
N GLU A 318 2.26 69.06 -12.05
CA GLU A 318 1.71 70.27 -12.66
C GLU A 318 2.59 70.72 -13.81
N LYS A 319 2.09 70.71 -15.01
CA LYS A 319 2.63 71.47 -16.14
C LYS A 319 1.88 72.80 -16.25
N THR A 320 2.52 73.90 -15.82
CA THR A 320 2.19 75.24 -16.22
C THR A 320 2.54 75.45 -17.65
N PHE A 321 1.55 75.88 -18.45
CA PHE A 321 1.74 76.44 -19.78
C PHE A 321 1.61 77.96 -19.67
N GLU A 322 2.65 78.69 -20.10
CA GLU A 322 2.53 79.99 -20.74
C GLU A 322 2.32 79.81 -22.23
#